data_88f5567b6557b1d6f5e4f14c4527ba4f
#
_entry.id   88f5567b6557b1d6f5e4f14c4527ba4f
#
_cell.length_a   1.000
_cell.length_b   1.000
_cell.length_c   1.000
_cell.angle_alpha   90.00
_cell.angle_beta   90.00
_cell.angle_gamma   90.00
#
_symmetry.space_group_name_H-M   'P 1'
#
loop_
_entity.id
_entity.type
_entity.pdbx_description
1 polymer ?
#
loop_
_entity_poly.entity_id
_entity_poly.type
_entity_poly.pdbx_seq_one_letter_code
_entity_poly.pdbx_strand_id
1 'polypeptide(L)'
;SFCRKAEYLTVPIKEAINGYYPEFQDKIHVIPQGLYFDLRHIFREPKNNTCPTFAYAGGFISGIRDPGQLLRFLSGLALPFKFFVFTNQPEFLNDFRKALGEKLIISSYIPRNDLINVLSNVDFLINFDNNTNLNSPSKLIDYAIADRPVLNITKEFNSESLLEFLGRDYRKKMVMPDPWQFHIKNVAEQFLELVKNRKSE
;
A
#
# COMPACT_ATOMS: atom_id res chain seq x y z
N SER A 1 -28.10 14.61 -16.69
CA SER A 1 -27.03 13.93 -15.94
C SER A 1 -25.69 14.55 -16.30
N PHE A 2 -24.82 14.71 -15.33
CA PHE A 2 -23.45 15.21 -15.55
C PHE A 2 -22.71 14.39 -16.62
N CYS A 3 -22.80 13.08 -16.55
CA CYS A 3 -22.14 12.17 -17.49
C CYS A 3 -22.56 12.38 -18.96
N ARG A 4 -23.79 12.82 -19.22
CA ARG A 4 -24.25 13.12 -20.59
C ARG A 4 -23.58 14.35 -21.18
N LYS A 5 -23.30 15.36 -20.33
CA LYS A 5 -22.72 16.64 -20.76
C LYS A 5 -21.19 16.60 -20.81
N ALA A 6 -20.55 15.68 -20.08
CA ALA A 6 -19.11 15.52 -20.11
C ALA A 6 -18.65 14.89 -21.41
N GLU A 7 -17.62 15.43 -22.01
CA GLU A 7 -16.97 14.89 -23.21
C GLU A 7 -16.13 13.67 -22.82
N TYR A 8 -15.32 13.82 -21.78
CA TYR A 8 -14.55 12.73 -21.16
C TYR A 8 -14.94 12.55 -19.72
N LEU A 9 -14.87 11.33 -19.24
CA LEU A 9 -14.96 10.95 -17.83
C LEU A 9 -13.65 10.32 -17.42
N THR A 10 -13.19 10.55 -16.20
CA THR A 10 -11.98 9.92 -15.69
C THR A 10 -12.25 9.14 -14.43
N VAL A 11 -11.62 7.99 -14.31
CA VAL A 11 -11.64 7.15 -13.11
C VAL A 11 -10.22 6.76 -12.72
N PRO A 12 -9.92 6.59 -11.41
CA PRO A 12 -8.55 6.33 -10.96
C PRO A 12 -8.11 4.87 -11.20
N ILE A 13 -9.04 3.94 -11.39
CA ILE A 13 -8.78 2.51 -11.59
C ILE A 13 -9.76 1.94 -12.61
N LYS A 14 -9.33 0.91 -13.35
CA LYS A 14 -10.13 0.29 -14.42
C LYS A 14 -11.44 -0.31 -13.90
N GLU A 15 -11.41 -0.92 -12.74
CA GLU A 15 -12.57 -1.58 -12.11
C GLU A 15 -13.72 -0.61 -11.83
N ALA A 16 -13.41 0.68 -11.63
CA ALA A 16 -14.42 1.71 -11.40
C ALA A 16 -15.30 1.98 -12.64
N ILE A 17 -14.87 1.60 -13.85
CA ILE A 17 -15.65 1.71 -15.08
C ILE A 17 -16.98 0.97 -14.93
N ASN A 18 -16.96 -0.21 -14.33
CA ASN A 18 -18.14 -1.06 -14.14
C ASN A 18 -19.23 -0.41 -13.26
N GLY A 19 -18.90 0.63 -12.50
CA GLY A 19 -19.87 1.41 -11.73
C GLY A 19 -20.69 2.42 -12.54
N TYR A 20 -20.35 2.61 -13.82
CA TYR A 20 -21.05 3.54 -14.73
C TYR A 20 -22.01 2.78 -15.67
N TYR A 21 -23.10 3.48 -16.10
CA TYR A 21 -23.98 2.93 -17.11
C TYR A 21 -23.21 2.64 -18.41
N PRO A 22 -23.56 1.55 -19.14
CA PRO A 22 -22.86 1.16 -20.37
C PRO A 22 -22.74 2.28 -21.40
N GLU A 23 -23.77 3.15 -21.51
CA GLU A 23 -23.82 4.29 -22.45
C GLU A 23 -22.71 5.33 -22.22
N PHE A 24 -22.00 5.28 -21.05
CA PHE A 24 -20.94 6.23 -20.73
C PHE A 24 -19.55 5.61 -20.71
N GLN A 25 -19.44 4.28 -20.79
CA GLN A 25 -18.18 3.58 -20.58
C GLN A 25 -17.13 3.90 -21.65
N ASP A 26 -17.57 4.12 -22.90
CA ASP A 26 -16.67 4.40 -24.03
C ASP A 26 -15.92 5.73 -23.91
N LYS A 27 -16.42 6.67 -23.11
CA LYS A 27 -15.76 7.94 -22.86
C LYS A 27 -15.03 8.03 -21.51
N ILE A 28 -14.90 6.90 -20.82
CA ILE A 28 -14.17 6.82 -19.56
C ILE A 28 -12.70 6.51 -19.82
N HIS A 29 -11.83 7.39 -19.33
CA HIS A 29 -10.39 7.20 -19.35
C HIS A 29 -9.90 6.86 -17.95
N VAL A 30 -9.02 5.88 -17.84
CA VAL A 30 -8.37 5.52 -16.59
C VAL A 30 -7.15 6.40 -16.40
N ILE A 31 -7.24 7.36 -15.48
CA ILE A 31 -6.12 8.23 -15.11
C ILE A 31 -5.94 8.08 -13.59
N PRO A 32 -4.80 7.53 -13.13
CA PRO A 32 -4.59 7.25 -11.72
C PRO A 32 -4.51 8.52 -10.88
N GLN A 33 -4.64 8.37 -9.57
CA GLN A 33 -4.45 9.46 -8.63
C GLN A 33 -3.01 9.99 -8.72
N GLY A 34 -2.85 11.29 -8.97
CA GLY A 34 -1.55 11.94 -9.01
C GLY A 34 -1.03 12.28 -7.62
N LEU A 35 0.24 12.00 -7.37
CA LEU A 35 0.91 12.27 -6.12
C LEU A 35 2.27 12.94 -6.38
N TYR A 36 2.59 13.94 -5.55
CA TYR A 36 3.93 14.48 -5.54
C TYR A 36 4.81 13.67 -4.57
N PHE A 37 5.94 13.20 -5.06
CA PHE A 37 6.97 12.56 -4.25
C PHE A 37 8.36 12.84 -4.83
N ASP A 38 9.35 12.83 -3.95
CA ASP A 38 10.74 13.01 -4.37
C ASP A 38 11.32 11.69 -4.89
N LEU A 39 11.83 11.72 -6.10
CA LEU A 39 12.43 10.55 -6.77
C LEU A 39 13.62 9.96 -6.02
N ARG A 40 14.29 10.77 -5.21
CA ARG A 40 15.38 10.31 -4.35
C ARG A 40 14.93 9.24 -3.34
N HIS A 41 13.62 9.13 -3.09
CA HIS A 41 13.08 8.08 -2.23
C HIS A 41 13.00 6.70 -2.91
N ILE A 42 12.99 6.65 -4.26
CA ILE A 42 12.85 5.39 -5.02
C ILE A 42 14.20 4.64 -5.17
N PHE A 43 15.32 5.34 -5.06
CA PHE A 43 16.65 4.78 -5.36
C PHE A 43 17.52 4.57 -4.10
N ARG A 44 16.93 4.16 -2.99
CA ARG A 44 17.69 3.93 -1.77
C ARG A 44 18.21 2.50 -1.71
N GLU A 45 19.50 2.37 -1.36
CA GLU A 45 20.11 1.10 -1.00
C GLU A 45 19.38 0.48 0.19
N PRO A 46 19.11 -0.83 0.16
CA PRO A 46 18.53 -1.54 1.31
C PRO A 46 19.45 -1.41 2.51
N LYS A 47 18.93 -1.00 3.66
CA LYS A 47 19.70 -1.08 4.90
C LYS A 47 19.78 -2.52 5.36
N ASN A 48 20.98 -2.96 5.69
CA ASN A 48 21.19 -4.22 6.40
C ASN A 48 20.84 -4.03 7.89
N ASN A 49 19.59 -4.28 8.24
CA ASN A 49 19.16 -4.26 9.63
C ASN A 49 19.77 -5.47 10.41
N THR A 50 20.17 -5.25 11.65
CA THR A 50 20.80 -6.29 12.52
C THR A 50 19.82 -7.40 12.89
N CYS A 51 18.52 -7.12 12.92
CA CYS A 51 17.45 -8.10 13.04
C CYS A 51 16.36 -7.75 12.00
N PRO A 52 15.52 -8.73 11.60
CA PRO A 52 14.42 -8.46 10.68
C PRO A 52 13.55 -7.32 11.17
N THR A 53 13.36 -6.31 10.32
CA THR A 53 12.50 -5.16 10.58
C THR A 53 11.41 -5.08 9.52
N PHE A 54 10.19 -4.83 9.93
CA PHE A 54 9.08 -4.70 9.00
C PHE A 54 8.04 -3.72 9.50
N ALA A 55 7.19 -3.25 8.58
CA ALA A 55 6.24 -2.21 8.90
C ALA A 55 4.86 -2.45 8.28
N TYR A 56 3.85 -1.92 8.95
CA TYR A 56 2.49 -1.74 8.45
C TYR A 56 2.09 -0.27 8.64
N ALA A 57 1.49 0.31 7.61
CA ALA A 57 0.87 1.63 7.69
C ALA A 57 -0.57 1.55 7.20
N GLY A 58 -1.52 1.91 8.07
CA GLY A 58 -2.94 1.92 7.71
C GLY A 58 -3.87 1.65 8.88
N GLY A 59 -5.18 1.71 8.58
CA GLY A 59 -6.22 1.36 9.52
C GLY A 59 -6.52 -0.14 9.51
N PHE A 60 -7.02 -0.64 10.64
CA PHE A 60 -7.53 -1.99 10.80
C PHE A 60 -9.04 -2.03 10.62
N ILE A 61 -9.56 -3.18 10.22
CA ILE A 61 -10.99 -3.47 10.14
C ILE A 61 -11.17 -4.91 10.60
N SER A 62 -11.94 -5.10 11.68
CA SER A 62 -12.21 -6.45 12.23
C SER A 62 -12.74 -7.38 11.14
N GLY A 63 -12.20 -8.59 11.08
CA GLY A 63 -12.57 -9.61 10.11
C GLY A 63 -12.13 -9.38 8.65
N ILE A 64 -11.57 -8.20 8.32
CA ILE A 64 -11.05 -7.88 6.97
C ILE A 64 -9.55 -7.60 7.05
N ARG A 65 -9.17 -6.49 7.66
CA ARG A 65 -7.77 -6.10 7.91
C ARG A 65 -7.46 -6.28 9.40
N ASP A 66 -7.56 -7.52 9.85
CA ASP A 66 -7.44 -7.87 11.26
C ASP A 66 -6.02 -8.39 11.55
N PRO A 67 -5.24 -7.71 12.40
CA PRO A 67 -3.88 -8.11 12.71
C PRO A 67 -3.79 -9.29 13.70
N GLY A 68 -4.91 -9.75 14.26
CA GLY A 68 -4.94 -10.67 15.40
C GLY A 68 -4.21 -12.00 15.15
N GLN A 69 -4.34 -12.60 13.96
CA GLN A 69 -3.65 -13.87 13.65
C GLN A 69 -2.13 -13.64 13.54
N LEU A 70 -1.71 -12.59 12.85
CA LEU A 70 -0.30 -12.18 12.76
C LEU A 70 0.29 -11.93 14.14
N LEU A 71 -0.38 -11.13 14.97
CA LEU A 71 0.14 -10.76 16.29
C LEU A 71 0.21 -11.94 17.25
N ARG A 72 -0.77 -12.86 17.22
CA ARG A 72 -0.70 -14.11 17.99
C ARG A 72 0.52 -14.94 17.61
N PHE A 73 0.77 -15.11 16.33
CA PHE A 73 1.94 -15.84 15.85
C PHE A 73 3.24 -15.16 16.27
N LEU A 74 3.36 -13.85 16.07
CA LEU A 74 4.54 -13.07 16.47
C LEU A 74 4.80 -13.13 17.98
N SER A 75 3.75 -13.17 18.80
CA SER A 75 3.86 -13.25 20.28
C SER A 75 4.49 -14.56 20.76
N GLY A 76 4.33 -15.65 19.99
CA GLY A 76 4.96 -16.95 20.27
C GLY A 76 6.36 -17.09 19.68
N LEU A 77 6.85 -16.10 18.91
CA LEU A 77 8.11 -16.24 18.18
C LEU A 77 9.32 -15.82 19.03
N ALA A 78 10.25 -16.75 19.24
CA ALA A 78 11.48 -16.49 19.99
C ALA A 78 12.50 -15.64 19.20
N LEU A 79 12.39 -15.58 17.86
CA LEU A 79 13.30 -14.83 17.00
C LEU A 79 13.27 -13.32 17.29
N PRO A 80 14.41 -12.62 17.23
CA PRO A 80 14.45 -11.16 17.30
C PRO A 80 13.86 -10.55 16.03
N PHE A 81 13.03 -9.54 16.19
CA PHE A 81 12.50 -8.70 15.09
C PHE A 81 12.03 -7.36 15.63
N LYS A 82 11.75 -6.42 14.72
CA LYS A 82 11.04 -5.17 15.03
C LYS A 82 9.87 -4.98 14.07
N PHE A 83 8.67 -4.80 14.61
CA PHE A 83 7.47 -4.53 13.86
C PHE A 83 6.97 -3.12 14.13
N PHE A 84 7.05 -2.24 13.13
CA PHE A 84 6.57 -0.87 13.17
C PHE A 84 5.13 -0.81 12.66
N VAL A 85 4.23 -0.23 13.45
CA VAL A 85 2.82 -0.07 13.08
C VAL A 85 2.42 1.39 13.15
N PHE A 86 2.07 1.97 12.01
CA PHE A 86 1.55 3.34 11.90
C PHE A 86 0.04 3.28 11.74
N THR A 87 -0.70 3.60 12.79
CA THR A 87 -2.16 3.50 12.81
C THR A 87 -2.79 4.48 13.79
N ASN A 88 -4.02 4.91 13.50
CA ASN A 88 -4.85 5.66 14.46
C ASN A 88 -5.83 4.74 15.22
N GLN A 89 -5.63 3.42 15.15
CA GLN A 89 -6.46 2.40 15.80
C GLN A 89 -5.58 1.48 16.66
N PRO A 90 -4.83 2.00 17.64
CA PRO A 90 -3.91 1.23 18.47
C PRO A 90 -4.60 0.19 19.34
N GLU A 91 -5.93 0.28 19.54
CA GLU A 91 -6.74 -0.65 20.30
C GLU A 91 -6.67 -2.08 19.77
N PHE A 92 -6.51 -2.27 18.45
CA PHE A 92 -6.32 -3.61 17.84
C PHE A 92 -5.03 -4.30 18.28
N LEU A 93 -4.10 -3.56 18.87
CA LEU A 93 -2.76 -4.04 19.25
C LEU A 93 -2.61 -4.21 20.76
N ASN A 94 -3.55 -3.71 21.57
CA ASN A 94 -3.40 -3.59 23.02
C ASN A 94 -3.14 -4.92 23.72
N ASP A 95 -3.86 -5.98 23.33
CA ASP A 95 -3.74 -7.32 23.94
C ASP A 95 -2.36 -7.96 23.72
N PHE A 96 -1.64 -7.49 22.71
CA PHE A 96 -0.35 -8.03 22.29
C PHE A 96 0.85 -7.22 22.79
N ARG A 97 0.63 -6.00 23.28
CA ARG A 97 1.72 -5.10 23.73
C ARG A 97 2.62 -5.74 24.78
N LYS A 98 2.03 -6.42 25.77
CA LYS A 98 2.79 -7.05 26.86
C LYS A 98 3.64 -8.22 26.35
N ALA A 99 3.07 -9.05 25.47
CA ALA A 99 3.76 -10.22 24.94
C ALA A 99 4.87 -9.86 23.95
N LEU A 100 4.66 -8.84 23.13
CA LEU A 100 5.63 -8.41 22.11
C LEU A 100 6.68 -7.44 22.66
N GLY A 101 6.35 -6.67 23.71
CA GLY A 101 7.29 -5.73 24.34
C GLY A 101 7.92 -4.79 23.32
N GLU A 102 9.25 -4.68 23.36
CA GLU A 102 10.03 -3.81 22.47
C GLU A 102 10.07 -4.26 20.99
N LYS A 103 9.58 -5.47 20.69
CA LYS A 103 9.46 -5.94 19.31
C LYS A 103 8.36 -5.20 18.52
N LEU A 104 7.35 -4.64 19.21
CA LEU A 104 6.21 -3.94 18.61
C LEU A 104 6.30 -2.44 18.87
N ILE A 105 6.56 -1.65 17.86
CA ILE A 105 6.67 -0.20 17.89
C ILE A 105 5.41 0.39 17.24
N ILE A 106 4.58 1.06 18.04
CA ILE A 106 3.32 1.65 17.60
C ILE A 106 3.45 3.16 17.55
N SER A 107 3.05 3.74 16.44
CA SER A 107 3.00 5.18 16.21
C SER A 107 1.65 5.58 15.61
N SER A 108 1.19 6.79 15.89
CA SER A 108 0.12 7.43 15.13
C SER A 108 0.58 7.75 13.72
N TYR A 109 -0.34 8.23 12.87
CA TYR A 109 0.03 8.70 11.54
C TYR A 109 1.02 9.86 11.63
N ILE A 110 2.01 9.81 10.74
CA ILE A 110 3.04 10.83 10.57
C ILE A 110 2.94 11.42 9.14
N PRO A 111 3.56 12.57 8.87
CA PRO A 111 3.60 13.13 7.51
C PRO A 111 4.06 12.09 6.49
N ARG A 112 3.44 12.11 5.29
CA ARG A 112 3.64 11.08 4.27
C ARG A 112 5.11 10.89 3.86
N ASN A 113 5.85 11.98 3.71
CA ASN A 113 7.27 11.89 3.32
C ASN A 113 8.12 11.22 4.40
N ASP A 114 7.81 11.49 5.69
CA ASP A 114 8.48 10.86 6.83
C ASP A 114 8.12 9.38 6.88
N LEU A 115 6.84 9.05 6.65
CA LEU A 115 6.38 7.67 6.57
C LEU A 115 7.13 6.90 5.47
N ILE A 116 7.15 7.41 4.24
CA ILE A 116 7.86 6.77 3.13
C ILE A 116 9.34 6.58 3.48
N ASN A 117 9.94 7.56 4.14
CA ASN A 117 11.32 7.47 4.59
C ASN A 117 11.52 6.32 5.59
N VAL A 118 10.63 6.16 6.57
CA VAL A 118 10.69 5.03 7.52
C VAL A 118 10.45 3.70 6.80
N LEU A 119 9.42 3.63 5.94
CA LEU A 119 9.08 2.42 5.20
C LEU A 119 10.21 1.95 4.28
N SER A 120 10.99 2.88 3.69
CA SER A 120 12.16 2.54 2.86
C SER A 120 13.34 1.98 3.65
N ASN A 121 13.33 2.09 4.98
CA ASN A 121 14.42 1.66 5.85
C ASN A 121 14.14 0.33 6.57
N VAL A 122 12.98 -0.29 6.37
CA VAL A 122 12.68 -1.64 6.88
C VAL A 122 13.04 -2.71 5.84
N ASP A 123 13.10 -3.97 6.25
CA ASP A 123 13.43 -5.07 5.36
C ASP A 123 12.24 -5.45 4.45
N PHE A 124 11.00 -5.39 4.97
CA PHE A 124 9.78 -5.65 4.21
C PHE A 124 8.56 -4.94 4.81
N LEU A 125 7.47 -4.92 4.06
CA LEU A 125 6.20 -4.30 4.43
C LEU A 125 5.10 -5.35 4.53
N ILE A 126 4.10 -5.08 5.37
CA ILE A 126 2.89 -5.89 5.49
C ILE A 126 1.74 -5.19 4.78
N ASN A 127 1.03 -5.92 3.93
CA ASN A 127 -0.28 -5.54 3.43
C ASN A 127 -1.34 -6.52 3.95
N PHE A 128 -2.44 -6.00 4.51
CA PHE A 128 -3.64 -6.81 4.74
C PHE A 128 -4.56 -6.63 3.55
N ASP A 129 -4.92 -7.75 2.89
CA ASP A 129 -5.81 -7.75 1.75
C ASP A 129 -7.22 -7.32 2.17
N ASN A 130 -7.85 -6.51 1.33
CA ASN A 130 -9.24 -6.07 1.55
C ASN A 130 -10.27 -7.04 0.96
N ASN A 131 -9.85 -8.09 0.27
CA ASN A 131 -10.71 -9.01 -0.49
C ASN A 131 -11.67 -8.30 -1.47
N THR A 132 -11.33 -7.08 -1.91
CA THR A 132 -12.11 -6.31 -2.88
C THR A 132 -11.21 -5.86 -4.02
N ASN A 133 -11.61 -6.17 -5.25
CA ASN A 133 -10.95 -5.68 -6.47
C ASN A 133 -11.32 -4.23 -6.81
N LEU A 134 -12.22 -3.60 -6.02
CA LEU A 134 -12.82 -2.32 -6.35
C LEU A 134 -11.98 -1.11 -5.91
N ASN A 135 -11.01 -1.30 -5.02
CA ASN A 135 -10.19 -0.20 -4.51
C ASN A 135 -8.73 -0.65 -4.41
N SER A 136 -7.86 -0.06 -5.22
CA SER A 136 -6.42 -0.09 -4.93
C SER A 136 -6.16 0.85 -3.76
N PRO A 137 -5.78 0.33 -2.57
CA PRO A 137 -5.54 1.19 -1.42
C PRO A 137 -4.41 2.17 -1.73
N SER A 138 -4.61 3.47 -1.43
CA SER A 138 -3.60 4.51 -1.63
C SER A 138 -2.26 4.20 -0.93
N LYS A 139 -2.28 3.41 0.15
CA LYS A 139 -1.07 2.93 0.82
C LYS A 139 -0.15 2.08 -0.07
N LEU A 140 -0.69 1.37 -1.07
CA LEU A 140 0.14 0.57 -1.99
C LEU A 140 1.01 1.47 -2.87
N ILE A 141 0.59 2.70 -3.12
CA ILE A 141 1.42 3.69 -3.82
C ILE A 141 2.61 4.08 -2.93
N ASP A 142 2.37 4.33 -1.63
CA ASP A 142 3.43 4.63 -0.67
C ASP A 142 4.41 3.45 -0.53
N TYR A 143 3.89 2.22 -0.55
CA TYR A 143 4.70 1.01 -0.51
C TYR A 143 5.53 0.81 -1.79
N ALA A 144 4.95 1.13 -2.96
CA ALA A 144 5.68 1.11 -4.23
C ALA A 144 6.81 2.14 -4.25
N ILE A 145 6.57 3.35 -3.71
CA ILE A 145 7.60 4.40 -3.58
C ILE A 145 8.69 3.98 -2.57
N ALA A 146 8.31 3.30 -1.48
CA ALA A 146 9.27 2.82 -0.48
C ALA A 146 10.18 1.70 -1.02
N ASP A 147 9.79 1.03 -2.11
CA ASP A 147 10.54 0.00 -2.82
C ASP A 147 11.04 -1.13 -1.90
N ARG A 148 10.17 -1.64 -1.04
CA ARG A 148 10.46 -2.80 -0.19
C ARG A 148 9.57 -3.99 -0.58
N PRO A 149 10.06 -5.24 -0.39
CA PRO A 149 9.23 -6.41 -0.54
C PRO A 149 7.96 -6.29 0.30
N VAL A 150 6.79 -6.64 -0.25
CA VAL A 150 5.51 -6.58 0.44
C VAL A 150 4.99 -7.99 0.66
N LEU A 151 4.78 -8.37 1.91
CA LEU A 151 4.04 -9.57 2.28
C LEU A 151 2.55 -9.26 2.30
N ASN A 152 1.78 -9.89 1.42
CA ASN A 152 0.33 -9.78 1.41
C ASN A 152 -0.29 -10.81 2.34
N ILE A 153 -0.96 -10.35 3.38
CA ILE A 153 -1.71 -11.21 4.32
C ILE A 153 -3.16 -11.23 3.88
N THR A 154 -3.61 -12.40 3.45
CA THR A 154 -5.00 -12.67 3.10
C THR A 154 -5.81 -13.05 4.34
N LYS A 155 -7.10 -13.32 4.17
CA LYS A 155 -7.98 -13.78 5.26
C LYS A 155 -7.43 -15.01 5.99
N GLU A 156 -6.75 -15.89 5.26
CA GLU A 156 -6.04 -17.03 5.83
C GLU A 156 -4.57 -16.66 6.03
N PHE A 157 -4.20 -16.45 7.28
CA PHE A 157 -2.82 -16.10 7.63
C PHE A 157 -1.89 -17.30 7.41
N ASN A 158 -0.86 -17.11 6.58
CA ASN A 158 0.17 -18.10 6.32
C ASN A 158 1.45 -17.76 7.09
N SER A 159 1.70 -18.51 8.16
CA SER A 159 2.88 -18.34 9.02
C SER A 159 4.19 -18.72 8.33
N GLU A 160 4.18 -19.68 7.40
CA GLU A 160 5.36 -20.07 6.64
C GLU A 160 5.88 -18.93 5.76
N SER A 161 4.96 -18.23 5.05
CA SER A 161 5.33 -17.07 4.26
C SER A 161 5.92 -15.94 5.11
N LEU A 162 5.43 -15.73 6.33
CA LEU A 162 6.04 -14.76 7.24
C LEU A 162 7.44 -15.21 7.69
N LEU A 163 7.64 -16.48 8.00
CA LEU A 163 8.96 -17.00 8.36
C LEU A 163 9.97 -16.88 7.22
N GLU A 164 9.55 -17.13 5.97
CA GLU A 164 10.38 -16.89 4.79
C GLU A 164 10.82 -15.42 4.72
N PHE A 165 9.89 -14.45 4.91
CA PHE A 165 10.20 -13.03 4.90
C PHE A 165 11.12 -12.62 6.07
N LEU A 166 10.91 -13.16 7.26
CA LEU A 166 11.81 -12.95 8.40
C LEU A 166 13.21 -13.52 8.12
N GLY A 167 13.31 -14.60 7.33
CA GLY A 167 14.53 -15.18 6.82
C GLY A 167 15.13 -14.48 5.59
N ARG A 168 14.53 -13.34 5.17
CA ARG A 168 14.91 -12.56 3.98
C ARG A 168 14.70 -13.30 2.65
N ASP A 169 13.82 -14.28 2.61
CA ASP A 169 13.34 -14.88 1.37
C ASP A 169 12.07 -14.19 0.90
N TYR A 170 12.21 -13.35 -0.11
CA TYR A 170 11.11 -12.51 -0.65
C TYR A 170 10.55 -13.03 -1.98
N ARG A 171 10.74 -14.29 -2.32
CA ARG A 171 10.25 -14.88 -3.59
C ARG A 171 8.73 -14.78 -3.73
N LYS A 172 8.00 -14.82 -2.62
CA LYS A 172 6.54 -14.69 -2.57
C LYS A 172 6.05 -13.25 -2.38
N LYS A 173 6.91 -12.25 -2.65
CA LYS A 173 6.52 -10.85 -2.51
C LYS A 173 5.37 -10.49 -3.46
N MET A 174 4.48 -9.61 -2.98
CA MET A 174 3.43 -9.03 -3.80
C MET A 174 4.04 -8.23 -4.97
N VAL A 175 3.44 -8.36 -6.16
CA VAL A 175 3.79 -7.51 -7.30
C VAL A 175 3.26 -6.11 -7.05
N MET A 176 4.14 -5.14 -7.02
CA MET A 176 3.80 -3.74 -6.80
C MET A 176 3.68 -3.00 -8.14
N PRO A 177 2.79 -2.00 -8.23
CA PRO A 177 2.73 -1.15 -9.42
C PRO A 177 3.99 -0.29 -9.52
N ASP A 178 4.32 0.12 -10.76
CA ASP A 178 5.38 1.13 -10.96
C ASP A 178 4.95 2.46 -10.31
N PRO A 179 5.70 3.00 -9.34
CA PRO A 179 5.33 4.24 -8.67
C PRO A 179 5.29 5.45 -9.62
N TRP A 180 6.04 5.42 -10.73
CA TRP A 180 6.07 6.50 -11.71
C TRP A 180 4.72 6.83 -12.33
N GLN A 181 3.86 5.82 -12.53
CA GLN A 181 2.52 6.05 -13.07
C GLN A 181 1.67 6.98 -12.19
N PHE A 182 2.01 7.10 -10.89
CA PHE A 182 1.32 7.96 -9.92
C PHE A 182 1.99 9.31 -9.72
N HIS A 183 3.15 9.54 -10.34
CA HIS A 183 3.83 10.83 -10.19
C HIS A 183 3.01 11.95 -10.84
N ILE A 184 2.83 13.07 -10.12
CA ILE A 184 1.91 14.14 -10.54
C ILE A 184 2.19 14.67 -11.95
N LYS A 185 3.45 14.70 -12.40
CA LYS A 185 3.80 15.11 -13.76
C LYS A 185 3.19 14.17 -14.79
N ASN A 186 3.37 12.86 -14.65
CA ASN A 186 2.85 11.86 -15.58
C ASN A 186 1.31 11.84 -15.59
N VAL A 187 0.71 12.03 -14.42
CA VAL A 187 -0.75 12.12 -14.33
C VAL A 187 -1.27 13.40 -14.98
N ALA A 188 -0.60 14.54 -14.79
CA ALA A 188 -0.98 15.80 -15.44
C ALA A 188 -0.84 15.71 -16.96
N GLU A 189 0.20 15.04 -17.48
CA GLU A 189 0.38 14.82 -18.91
C GLU A 189 -0.78 14.03 -19.52
N GLN A 190 -1.26 12.97 -18.86
CA GLN A 190 -2.42 12.20 -19.30
C GLN A 190 -3.69 13.06 -19.41
N PHE A 191 -3.93 13.96 -18.45
CA PHE A 191 -5.04 14.92 -18.54
C PHE A 191 -4.87 15.91 -19.70
N LEU A 192 -3.64 16.39 -19.93
CA LEU A 192 -3.37 17.31 -21.06
C LEU A 192 -3.54 16.63 -22.41
N GLU A 193 -3.25 15.33 -22.54
CA GLU A 193 -3.49 14.58 -23.76
C GLU A 193 -4.97 14.48 -24.13
N LEU A 194 -5.87 14.31 -23.15
CA LEU A 194 -7.31 14.34 -23.42
C LEU A 194 -7.75 15.67 -24.08
N VAL A 195 -7.16 16.79 -23.61
CA VAL A 195 -7.50 18.12 -24.14
C VAL A 195 -6.89 18.35 -25.54
N LYS A 196 -5.71 17.80 -25.80
CA LYS A 196 -5.05 17.93 -27.13
C LYS A 196 -5.80 17.16 -28.22
N ASN A 197 -6.24 15.94 -27.92
CA ASN A 197 -6.97 15.10 -28.87
C ASN A 197 -8.27 15.75 -29.34
N ARG A 198 -8.89 16.57 -28.49
CA ARG A 198 -10.07 17.37 -28.87
C ARG A 198 -9.83 18.39 -29.98
N LYS A 199 -8.60 18.96 -30.08
CA LYS A 199 -8.29 20.00 -31.08
C LYS A 199 -7.96 19.44 -32.46
N SER A 200 -7.92 18.12 -32.61
CA SER A 200 -7.55 17.40 -33.82
C SER A 200 -8.76 16.78 -34.55
N GLU A 201 -9.96 16.85 -33.93
CA GLU A 201 -11.27 16.54 -34.52
C GLU A 201 -12.02 17.83 -34.95
#